data_b6766b431ed75b245343a59db20c98d1
#
_entry.id   b6766b431ed75b245343a59db20c98d1
#
_cell.length_a   1.000
_cell.length_b   1.000
_cell.length_c   1.000
_cell.angle_alpha   90.00
_cell.angle_beta   90.00
_cell.angle_gamma   90.00
#
_symmetry.space_group_name_H-M   'P 1'
#
loop_
_entity.id
_entity.type
_entity.pdbx_description
1 polymer ?
#
loop_
_entity_poly.entity_id
_entity_poly.type
_entity_poly.pdbx_seq_one_letter_code
_entity_poly.pdbx_strand_id
1 'polypeptide(L)'
;SGNISPGIEPWAANVFTEQRAKGTFIRKNPTLEKVLEEQEMNTSEVWNQILADGGSVQGLDFLSEDHKEVFKTFKEINQLELINQAGIRQQYIDQSVSLNLAFPSQVDPKFVNKVHLEAWKKGIKTLYYTRTESVLRGDIAEKAMDEDCLSCDG
;
A
#
# COMPACT_ATOMS: atom_id res chain seq x y z
N SER A 1 11.63 -13.57 -5.63
CA SER A 1 10.84 -13.11 -6.78
C SER A 1 11.09 -11.65 -7.17
N GLY A 2 12.34 -11.17 -7.26
CA GLY A 2 12.70 -9.90 -7.91
C GLY A 2 12.05 -8.62 -7.39
N ASN A 3 11.63 -8.57 -6.13
CA ASN A 3 10.90 -7.42 -5.54
C ASN A 3 9.57 -7.05 -6.23
N ILE A 4 8.94 -8.00 -6.91
CA ILE A 4 7.62 -7.82 -7.51
C ILE A 4 6.55 -8.31 -6.52
N SER A 5 5.37 -7.70 -6.56
CA SER A 5 4.22 -8.17 -5.77
C SER A 5 3.97 -9.67 -6.03
N PRO A 6 3.64 -10.46 -5.01
CA PRO A 6 3.35 -11.89 -5.19
C PRO A 6 2.05 -12.16 -5.95
N GLY A 7 1.26 -11.14 -6.25
CA GLY A 7 -0.03 -11.24 -6.94
C GLY A 7 -0.21 -10.15 -7.98
N ILE A 8 -1.44 -10.01 -8.48
CA ILE A 8 -1.83 -8.98 -9.45
C ILE A 8 -2.19 -7.67 -8.74
N GLU A 9 -2.24 -7.68 -7.43
CA GLU A 9 -2.56 -6.50 -6.64
C GLU A 9 -1.41 -5.48 -6.67
N PRO A 10 -1.73 -4.19 -6.49
CA PRO A 10 -0.75 -3.13 -6.29
C PRO A 10 0.13 -3.38 -5.06
N TRP A 11 1.27 -2.72 -5.00
CA TRP A 11 2.16 -2.82 -3.86
C TRP A 11 1.51 -2.30 -2.58
N ALA A 12 1.66 -3.07 -1.50
CA ALA A 12 1.13 -2.68 -0.19
C ALA A 12 1.86 -1.47 0.40
N ALA A 13 3.15 -1.30 0.08
CA ALA A 13 4.01 -0.22 0.56
C ALA A 13 5.20 -0.03 -0.39
N ASN A 14 5.70 1.20 -0.56
CA ASN A 14 6.90 1.48 -1.35
C ASN A 14 8.20 1.15 -0.62
N VAL A 15 8.15 1.00 0.69
CA VAL A 15 9.24 0.49 1.53
C VAL A 15 8.67 -0.37 2.64
N PHE A 16 9.34 -1.45 2.98
CA PHE A 16 8.97 -2.33 4.09
C PHE A 16 10.19 -3.05 4.65
N THR A 17 10.08 -3.52 5.89
CA THR A 17 11.10 -4.33 6.53
C THR A 17 10.81 -5.81 6.32
N GLU A 18 11.80 -6.55 5.86
CA GLU A 18 11.74 -8.00 5.72
C GLU A 18 12.61 -8.66 6.79
N GLN A 19 11.98 -9.39 7.70
CA GLN A 19 12.70 -10.18 8.70
C GLN A 19 13.07 -11.54 8.11
N ARG A 20 14.37 -11.85 8.12
CA ARG A 20 14.92 -13.16 7.72
C ARG A 20 15.75 -13.74 8.85
N ALA A 21 16.07 -15.03 8.78
CA ALA A 21 16.97 -15.70 9.75
C ALA A 21 18.35 -15.03 9.89
N LYS A 22 18.78 -14.27 8.87
CA LYS A 22 20.06 -13.56 8.83
C LYS A 22 19.98 -12.09 9.25
N GLY A 23 18.80 -11.59 9.64
CA GLY A 23 18.58 -10.19 10.06
C GLY A 23 17.38 -9.52 9.38
N THR A 24 17.20 -8.25 9.70
CA THR A 24 16.15 -7.41 9.13
C THR A 24 16.71 -6.63 7.93
N PHE A 25 16.03 -6.69 6.81
CA PHE A 25 16.40 -6.01 5.57
C PHE A 25 15.32 -5.02 5.17
N ILE A 26 15.73 -3.84 4.76
CA ILE A 26 14.82 -2.85 4.18
C ILE A 26 14.67 -3.16 2.69
N ARG A 27 13.43 -3.28 2.24
CA ARG A 27 13.07 -3.45 0.84
C ARG A 27 12.42 -2.18 0.33
N LYS A 28 12.98 -1.63 -0.73
CA LYS A 28 12.54 -0.41 -1.39
C LYS A 28 11.92 -0.74 -2.74
N ASN A 29 10.96 0.07 -3.18
CA ASN A 29 10.46 0.02 -4.55
C ASN A 29 11.57 0.50 -5.51
N PRO A 30 12.11 -0.36 -6.39
CA PRO A 30 13.26 -0.02 -7.21
C PRO A 30 12.94 1.05 -8.28
N THR A 31 11.66 1.19 -8.66
CA THR A 31 11.23 2.24 -9.60
C THR A 31 11.18 3.59 -8.90
N LEU A 32 10.65 3.64 -7.68
CA LEU A 32 10.67 4.86 -6.87
C LEU A 32 12.11 5.28 -6.53
N GLU A 33 12.98 4.31 -6.21
CA GLU A 33 14.39 4.59 -5.92
C GLU A 33 15.07 5.33 -7.07
N LYS A 34 14.85 4.92 -8.33
CA LYS A 34 15.37 5.62 -9.51
C LYS A 34 14.81 7.05 -9.63
N VAL A 35 13.52 7.24 -9.41
CA VAL A 35 12.91 8.58 -9.45
C VAL A 35 13.52 9.49 -8.39
N LEU A 36 13.74 8.97 -7.18
CA LEU A 36 14.40 9.72 -6.11
C LEU A 36 15.88 10.02 -6.41
N GLU A 37 16.59 9.09 -7.08
CA GLU A 37 17.96 9.33 -7.57
C GLU A 37 18.02 10.45 -8.60
N GLU A 38 17.11 10.44 -9.58
CA GLU A 38 17.03 11.49 -10.61
C GLU A 38 16.74 12.88 -10.02
N GLN A 39 16.09 12.94 -8.87
CA GLN A 39 15.78 14.18 -8.14
C GLN A 39 16.79 14.52 -7.04
N GLU A 40 17.88 13.75 -6.91
CA GLU A 40 18.88 13.88 -5.84
C GLU A 40 18.30 13.74 -4.43
N MET A 41 17.14 13.04 -4.30
CA MET A 41 16.39 12.85 -3.06
C MET A 41 16.41 11.41 -2.54
N ASN A 42 17.29 10.54 -3.08
CA ASN A 42 17.45 9.16 -2.59
C ASN A 42 18.28 9.12 -1.30
N THR A 43 17.73 9.70 -0.22
CA THR A 43 18.38 9.80 1.09
C THR A 43 17.72 8.91 2.14
N SER A 44 18.43 8.61 3.21
CA SER A 44 17.91 7.81 4.32
C SER A 44 16.72 8.49 5.00
N GLU A 45 16.75 9.80 5.10
CA GLU A 45 15.70 10.61 5.71
C GLU A 45 14.39 10.47 4.93
N VAL A 46 14.44 10.57 3.60
CA VAL A 46 13.27 10.39 2.73
C VAL A 46 12.68 8.98 2.88
N TRP A 47 13.53 7.95 2.90
CA TRP A 47 13.06 6.57 3.07
C TRP A 47 12.49 6.32 4.46
N ASN A 48 13.03 6.94 5.51
CA ASN A 48 12.48 6.87 6.85
C ASN A 48 11.11 7.55 6.94
N GLN A 49 10.94 8.69 6.28
CA GLN A 49 9.64 9.34 6.18
C GLN A 49 8.61 8.44 5.46
N ILE A 50 8.97 7.87 4.30
CA ILE A 50 8.08 6.93 3.58
C ILE A 50 7.71 5.73 4.47
N LEU A 51 8.68 5.21 5.24
CA LEU A 51 8.44 4.09 6.16
C LEU A 51 7.50 4.48 7.30
N ALA A 52 7.69 5.65 7.91
CA ALA A 52 6.82 6.20 8.95
C ALA A 52 5.39 6.40 8.45
N ASP A 53 5.22 6.85 7.20
CA ASP A 53 3.93 7.01 6.53
C ASP A 53 3.35 5.66 6.00
N GLY A 54 3.82 4.52 6.53
CA GLY A 54 3.32 3.19 6.16
C GLY A 54 3.62 2.79 4.71
N GLY A 55 4.67 3.35 4.12
CA GLY A 55 5.10 3.10 2.75
C GLY A 55 4.45 4.02 1.71
N SER A 56 3.72 5.04 2.15
CA SER A 56 3.11 6.06 1.31
C SER A 56 4.13 7.12 0.86
N VAL A 57 3.96 7.67 -0.33
CA VAL A 57 4.72 8.82 -0.84
C VAL A 57 3.91 10.12 -0.84
N GLN A 58 2.65 10.06 -0.37
CA GLN A 58 1.73 11.22 -0.47
C GLN A 58 2.20 12.42 0.36
N GLY A 59 2.94 12.19 1.45
CA GLY A 59 3.52 13.23 2.30
C GLY A 59 4.81 13.87 1.77
N LEU A 60 5.32 13.48 0.60
CA LEU A 60 6.54 14.03 0.02
C LEU A 60 6.23 15.25 -0.86
N ASP A 61 6.43 16.45 -0.35
CA ASP A 61 6.05 17.70 -1.03
C ASP A 61 6.84 17.96 -2.32
N PHE A 62 8.05 17.40 -2.44
CA PHE A 62 8.90 17.57 -3.62
C PHE A 62 8.52 16.66 -4.79
N LEU A 63 7.73 15.60 -4.58
CA LEU A 63 7.24 14.74 -5.64
C LEU A 63 6.09 15.40 -6.39
N SER A 64 6.10 15.28 -7.72
CA SER A 64 4.98 15.71 -8.57
C SER A 64 3.72 14.87 -8.28
N GLU A 65 2.55 15.45 -8.53
CA GLU A 65 1.29 14.74 -8.38
C GLU A 65 1.22 13.48 -9.28
N ASP A 66 1.82 13.52 -10.47
CA ASP A 66 1.91 12.35 -11.35
C ASP A 66 2.71 11.22 -10.70
N HIS A 67 3.83 11.51 -10.05
CA HIS A 67 4.60 10.51 -9.31
C HIS A 67 3.80 10.00 -8.09
N LYS A 68 3.13 10.87 -7.35
CA LYS A 68 2.28 10.47 -6.23
C LYS A 68 1.15 9.53 -6.66
N GLU A 69 0.53 9.77 -7.82
CA GLU A 69 -0.49 8.87 -8.39
C GLU A 69 0.09 7.50 -8.78
N VAL A 70 1.28 7.47 -9.41
CA VAL A 70 1.92 6.23 -9.85
C VAL A 70 2.35 5.36 -8.68
N PHE A 71 2.84 5.97 -7.59
CA PHE A 71 3.36 5.25 -6.41
C PHE A 71 2.35 5.10 -5.27
N LYS A 72 1.06 5.26 -5.54
CA LYS A 72 0.01 4.92 -4.57
C LYS A 72 0.14 3.49 -4.07
N THR A 73 0.02 3.32 -2.78
CA THR A 73 -0.06 2.00 -2.16
C THR A 73 -1.42 1.35 -2.40
N PHE A 74 -1.51 0.05 -2.19
CA PHE A 74 -2.74 -0.71 -2.42
C PHE A 74 -3.98 -0.12 -1.73
N LYS A 75 -3.85 0.38 -0.50
CA LYS A 75 -4.94 1.00 0.25
C LYS A 75 -5.33 2.41 -0.22
N GLU A 76 -4.42 3.10 -0.90
CA GLU A 76 -4.64 4.46 -1.44
C GLU A 76 -5.32 4.42 -2.81
N ILE A 77 -5.25 3.29 -3.51
CA ILE A 77 -5.92 3.10 -4.78
C ILE A 77 -7.42 2.91 -4.56
N ASN A 78 -8.23 3.56 -5.41
CA ASN A 78 -9.68 3.36 -5.39
C ASN A 78 -10.03 1.89 -5.70
N GLN A 79 -10.60 1.20 -4.72
CA GLN A 79 -10.90 -0.23 -4.84
C GLN A 79 -11.91 -0.55 -5.96
N LEU A 80 -12.70 0.41 -6.41
CA LEU A 80 -13.56 0.25 -7.58
C LEU A 80 -12.76 0.03 -8.88
N GLU A 81 -11.57 0.63 -8.98
CA GLU A 81 -10.69 0.40 -10.14
C GLU A 81 -10.11 -1.01 -10.16
N LEU A 82 -9.77 -1.55 -8.99
CA LEU A 82 -9.38 -2.96 -8.88
C LEU A 82 -10.52 -3.90 -9.32
N ILE A 83 -11.74 -3.62 -8.88
CA ILE A 83 -12.95 -4.36 -9.27
C ILE A 83 -13.17 -4.26 -10.78
N ASN A 84 -12.98 -3.08 -11.39
CA ASN A 84 -13.08 -2.90 -12.82
C ASN A 84 -12.10 -3.80 -13.59
N GLN A 85 -10.83 -3.78 -13.23
CA GLN A 85 -9.80 -4.59 -13.84
C GLN A 85 -10.01 -6.10 -13.61
N ALA A 86 -10.41 -6.49 -12.40
CA ALA A 86 -10.69 -7.89 -12.08
C ALA A 86 -11.90 -8.41 -12.85
N GLY A 87 -12.97 -7.61 -13.00
CA GLY A 87 -14.14 -7.94 -13.77
C GLY A 87 -13.84 -8.19 -15.27
N ILE A 88 -12.95 -7.37 -15.84
CA ILE A 88 -12.49 -7.59 -17.22
C ILE A 88 -11.74 -8.92 -17.33
N ARG A 89 -10.81 -9.21 -16.42
CA ARG A 89 -10.06 -10.48 -16.41
C ARG A 89 -10.95 -11.69 -16.20
N GLN A 90 -11.95 -11.57 -15.32
CA GLN A 90 -12.86 -12.68 -14.98
C GLN A 90 -13.65 -13.21 -16.19
N GLN A 91 -13.90 -12.38 -17.20
CA GLN A 91 -14.58 -12.80 -18.42
C GLN A 91 -13.80 -13.83 -19.24
N TYR A 92 -12.48 -13.89 -19.04
CA TYR A 92 -11.57 -14.78 -19.78
C TYR A 92 -10.99 -15.90 -18.92
N ILE A 93 -11.48 -16.08 -17.70
CA ILE A 93 -10.98 -17.05 -16.74
C ILE A 93 -12.13 -17.90 -16.22
N ASP A 94 -12.04 -19.22 -16.40
CA ASP A 94 -13.06 -20.17 -15.92
C ASP A 94 -13.06 -20.30 -14.40
N GLN A 95 -11.87 -20.23 -13.78
CA GLN A 95 -11.70 -20.24 -12.34
C GLN A 95 -12.01 -18.86 -11.72
N SER A 96 -12.10 -18.78 -10.41
CA SER A 96 -12.19 -17.50 -9.72
C SER A 96 -10.82 -16.81 -9.71
N VAL A 97 -10.84 -15.47 -9.71
CA VAL A 97 -9.65 -14.65 -9.44
C VAL A 97 -9.57 -14.42 -7.93
N SER A 98 -8.44 -14.78 -7.29
CA SER A 98 -8.18 -14.47 -5.89
C SER A 98 -7.90 -12.98 -5.75
N LEU A 99 -8.94 -12.18 -5.57
CA LEU A 99 -8.84 -10.73 -5.44
C LEU A 99 -8.94 -10.32 -3.99
N ASN A 100 -7.89 -9.68 -3.48
CA ASN A 100 -7.91 -9.02 -2.18
C ASN A 100 -8.39 -7.57 -2.36
N LEU A 101 -9.02 -7.05 -1.31
CA LEU A 101 -9.38 -5.64 -1.17
C LEU A 101 -8.60 -5.03 -0.01
N ALA A 102 -8.29 -3.75 -0.10
CA ALA A 102 -7.64 -3.00 0.97
C ALA A 102 -8.40 -1.69 1.22
N PHE A 103 -8.71 -1.43 2.48
CA PHE A 103 -9.40 -0.21 2.89
C PHE A 103 -8.63 0.46 4.04
N PRO A 104 -8.63 1.80 4.11
CA PRO A 104 -8.13 2.51 5.28
C PRO A 104 -8.99 2.18 6.51
N SER A 105 -8.44 2.41 7.71
CA SER A 105 -9.12 2.11 8.99
C SER A 105 -10.46 2.83 9.17
N GLN A 106 -10.62 4.00 8.58
CA GLN A 106 -11.82 4.84 8.70
C GLN A 106 -12.66 4.86 7.41
N VAL A 107 -12.69 3.76 6.66
CA VAL A 107 -13.51 3.67 5.45
C VAL A 107 -15.01 3.70 5.78
N ASP A 108 -15.79 4.45 4.99
CA ASP A 108 -17.25 4.42 5.10
C ASP A 108 -17.78 3.02 4.76
N PRO A 109 -18.54 2.37 5.65
CA PRO A 109 -19.17 1.07 5.37
C PRO A 109 -20.03 1.05 4.10
N LYS A 110 -20.62 2.19 3.72
CA LYS A 110 -21.38 2.32 2.47
C LYS A 110 -20.48 2.15 1.25
N PHE A 111 -19.23 2.66 1.32
CA PHE A 111 -18.27 2.47 0.25
C PHE A 111 -17.82 1.01 0.13
N VAL A 112 -17.57 0.33 1.26
CA VAL A 112 -17.26 -1.10 1.29
C VAL A 112 -18.38 -1.90 0.64
N ASN A 113 -19.64 -1.64 1.02
CA ASN A 113 -20.81 -2.28 0.43
C ASN A 113 -20.92 -2.00 -1.08
N LYS A 114 -20.67 -0.76 -1.51
CA LYS A 114 -20.66 -0.39 -2.93
C LYS A 114 -19.64 -1.20 -3.71
N VAL A 115 -18.41 -1.36 -3.19
CA VAL A 115 -17.34 -2.15 -3.83
C VAL A 115 -17.78 -3.61 -4.02
N HIS A 116 -18.39 -4.22 -3.00
CA HIS A 116 -18.90 -5.60 -3.07
C HIS A 116 -20.03 -5.75 -4.10
N LEU A 117 -20.96 -4.80 -4.13
CA LEU A 117 -22.05 -4.81 -5.13
C LEU A 117 -21.52 -4.66 -6.56
N GLU A 118 -20.54 -3.78 -6.77
CA GLU A 118 -19.92 -3.64 -8.10
C GLU A 118 -19.14 -4.89 -8.50
N ALA A 119 -18.46 -5.56 -7.56
CA ALA A 119 -17.81 -6.85 -7.83
C ALA A 119 -18.82 -7.89 -8.34
N TRP A 120 -19.96 -8.01 -7.66
CA TRP A 120 -21.05 -8.90 -8.07
C TRP A 120 -21.61 -8.54 -9.45
N LYS A 121 -21.91 -7.25 -9.72
CA LYS A 121 -22.44 -6.78 -11.02
C LYS A 121 -21.48 -7.07 -12.17
N LYS A 122 -20.17 -7.04 -11.93
CA LYS A 122 -19.14 -7.32 -12.92
C LYS A 122 -18.83 -8.82 -13.09
N GLY A 123 -19.58 -9.69 -12.42
CA GLY A 123 -19.44 -11.14 -12.53
C GLY A 123 -18.18 -11.69 -11.87
N ILE A 124 -17.58 -10.97 -10.92
CA ILE A 124 -16.46 -11.49 -10.13
C ILE A 124 -16.99 -12.60 -9.23
N LYS A 125 -16.43 -13.79 -9.36
CA LYS A 125 -16.92 -15.00 -8.69
C LYS A 125 -16.65 -15.04 -7.21
N THR A 126 -15.47 -14.53 -6.78
CA THR A 126 -15.07 -14.50 -5.37
C THR A 126 -14.23 -13.26 -5.06
N LEU A 127 -14.38 -12.74 -3.84
CA LEU A 127 -13.43 -11.86 -3.17
C LEU A 127 -12.72 -12.68 -2.10
N TYR A 128 -11.41 -12.48 -1.91
CA TYR A 128 -10.64 -13.34 -1.02
C TYR A 128 -10.48 -12.69 0.36
N TYR A 129 -9.52 -11.79 0.56
CA TYR A 129 -9.37 -11.07 1.81
C TYR A 129 -9.80 -9.61 1.67
N THR A 130 -10.46 -9.10 2.71
CA THR A 130 -10.64 -7.67 2.93
C THR A 130 -9.66 -7.24 4.02
N ARG A 131 -8.66 -6.45 3.65
CA ARG A 131 -7.64 -5.94 4.57
C ARG A 131 -8.03 -4.54 5.00
N THR A 132 -8.22 -4.36 6.30
CA THR A 132 -8.40 -3.05 6.92
C THR A 132 -7.31 -2.86 7.97
N GLU A 133 -6.81 -1.64 8.11
CA GLU A 133 -5.93 -1.32 9.24
C GLU A 133 -6.78 -1.30 10.52
N SER A 134 -6.27 -1.91 11.59
CA SER A 134 -6.86 -1.77 12.91
C SER A 134 -6.56 -0.35 13.42
N VAL A 135 -7.58 0.33 13.92
CA VAL A 135 -7.45 1.67 14.57
C VAL A 135 -6.37 1.65 15.65
N LEU A 136 -6.25 0.53 16.38
CA LEU A 136 -5.23 0.34 17.43
C LEU A 136 -3.77 0.32 16.92
N ARG A 137 -3.53 0.01 15.63
CA ARG A 137 -2.16 0.04 15.08
C ARG A 137 -1.71 1.45 14.70
N GLY A 138 -2.62 2.31 14.29
CA GLY A 138 -2.36 3.73 14.05
C GLY A 138 -1.93 4.41 15.36
N ASP A 139 -2.73 4.24 16.43
CA ASP A 139 -2.47 4.83 17.75
C ASP A 139 -1.18 4.31 18.42
N ILE A 140 -0.78 3.05 18.16
CA ILE A 140 0.46 2.46 18.70
C ILE A 140 1.69 2.98 17.93
N ALA A 141 1.58 3.16 16.62
CA ALA A 141 2.66 3.72 15.81
C ALA A 141 2.91 5.20 16.17
N GLU A 142 1.84 5.97 16.37
CA GLU A 142 1.90 7.37 16.78
C GLU A 142 2.53 7.53 18.19
N LYS A 143 2.13 6.67 19.15
CA LYS A 143 2.72 6.64 20.50
C LYS A 143 4.18 6.18 20.53
N ALA A 144 4.57 5.20 19.71
CA ALA A 144 5.94 4.73 19.63
C ALA A 144 6.89 5.81 19.06
N MET A 145 6.39 6.67 18.15
CA MET A 145 7.16 7.80 17.62
C MET A 145 7.34 8.91 18.65
N ASP A 146 6.35 9.16 19.52
CA ASP A 146 6.43 10.13 20.60
C ASP A 146 7.39 9.68 21.73
N GLU A 147 7.47 8.38 22.01
CA GLU A 147 8.38 7.83 23.06
C GLU A 147 9.85 7.83 22.61
N ASP A 148 10.15 7.58 21.33
CA ASP A 148 11.52 7.65 20.79
C ASP A 148 12.04 9.10 20.71
N CYS A 149 11.17 10.10 20.60
CA CYS A 149 11.55 11.52 20.59
C CYS A 149 11.95 12.03 22.01
N LEU A 150 11.47 11.40 23.08
CA LEU A 150 11.78 11.76 24.48
C LEU A 150 13.07 11.14 25.01
N SER A 151 13.68 10.18 24.29
CA SER A 151 14.93 9.53 24.74
C SER A 151 16.21 10.16 24.18
N CYS A 152 16.10 11.22 23.37
CA CYS A 152 17.26 11.90 22.78
C CYS A 152 17.76 13.12 23.55
N ASP A 153 17.13 13.48 24.68
CA ASP A 153 17.58 14.55 25.59
C ASP A 153 18.06 13.96 26.95
N GLY A 154 19.29 13.45 26.92
CA GLY A 154 19.96 12.95 28.10
C GLY A 154 21.43 12.77 27.86
#